data_200bbdf29fb025a507906abdbd93c209
#
_entry.id   200bbdf29fb025a507906abdbd93c209
#
_cell.length_a   1.000
_cell.length_b   1.000
_cell.length_c   1.000
_cell.angle_alpha   90.00
_cell.angle_beta   90.00
_cell.angle_gamma   90.00
#
_symmetry.space_group_name_H-M   'P 1'
#
loop_
_entity.id
_entity.type
_entity.pdbx_description
1 polymer ?
#
loop_
_entity_poly.entity_id
_entity_poly.type
_entity_poly.pdbx_seq_one_letter_code
_entity_poly.pdbx_strand_id
1 'polypeptide(L)'
;MEYLNSLLSIDPNYIAMGLLVVFYSLEFLLKKEFPFKNRPQHFFQNALFQIVFLLGNILFAYLIVFVITWFTNNKIGLLYLFNIPYWVKLVLAVPLFDLTTYWFHRAAHKIPVVWRFHRVHHSDTTLDSSSYMRGHPVEIFFWFGVGNMVACG
;
A
#
# COMPACT_ATOMS: atom_id res chain seq x y z
N MET A 1 -2.17 -14.16 -26.00
CA MET A 1 -1.15 -14.27 -24.93
C MET A 1 -0.27 -13.03 -24.86
N GLU A 2 0.20 -12.48 -25.98
CA GLU A 2 1.04 -11.24 -25.98
C GLU A 2 0.35 -10.03 -25.33
N TYR A 3 -0.94 -9.81 -25.61
CA TYR A 3 -1.70 -8.70 -25.03
C TYR A 3 -1.82 -8.81 -23.50
N LEU A 4 -2.02 -10.01 -22.97
CA LEU A 4 -2.07 -10.25 -21.55
C LEU A 4 -0.69 -9.99 -20.87
N ASN A 5 0.37 -10.44 -21.53
CA ASN A 5 1.73 -10.19 -21.06
C ASN A 5 2.09 -8.69 -21.08
N SER A 6 1.61 -7.95 -22.10
CA SER A 6 1.81 -6.49 -22.15
C SER A 6 1.05 -5.76 -21.04
N LEU A 7 -0.15 -6.20 -20.69
CA LEU A 7 -0.91 -5.65 -19.56
C LEU A 7 -0.23 -5.95 -18.21
N LEU A 8 0.29 -7.18 -18.05
CA LEU A 8 0.99 -7.60 -16.84
C LEU A 8 2.39 -6.95 -16.69
N SER A 9 2.93 -6.38 -17.75
CA SER A 9 4.20 -5.64 -17.73
C SER A 9 4.05 -4.17 -17.31
N ILE A 10 2.81 -3.66 -17.17
CA ILE A 10 2.59 -2.29 -16.70
C ILE A 10 2.94 -2.21 -15.21
N ASP A 11 3.82 -1.28 -14.88
CA ASP A 11 4.16 -1.04 -13.47
C ASP A 11 2.90 -0.67 -12.68
N PRO A 12 2.58 -1.39 -11.59
CA PRO A 12 1.42 -1.12 -10.76
C PRO A 12 1.31 0.33 -10.26
N ASN A 13 2.43 1.03 -10.14
CA ASN A 13 2.45 2.44 -9.76
C ASN A 13 1.76 3.33 -10.81
N TYR A 14 1.94 3.04 -12.10
CA TYR A 14 1.22 3.79 -13.15
C TYR A 14 -0.28 3.55 -13.10
N ILE A 15 -0.70 2.32 -12.78
CA ILE A 15 -2.12 2.00 -12.61
C ILE A 15 -2.68 2.76 -11.41
N ALA A 16 -1.99 2.73 -10.27
CA ALA A 16 -2.40 3.45 -9.07
C ALA A 16 -2.50 4.97 -9.31
N MET A 17 -1.52 5.55 -9.99
CA MET A 17 -1.53 6.97 -10.36
C MET A 17 -2.67 7.30 -11.32
N GLY A 18 -2.92 6.45 -12.31
CA GLY A 18 -4.04 6.62 -13.24
C GLY A 18 -5.39 6.58 -12.52
N LEU A 19 -5.60 5.62 -11.64
CA LEU A 19 -6.80 5.52 -10.82
C LEU A 19 -6.97 6.73 -9.91
N LEU A 20 -5.90 7.20 -9.28
CA LEU A 20 -5.94 8.42 -8.47
C LEU A 20 -6.41 9.63 -9.29
N VAL A 21 -5.87 9.83 -10.50
CA VAL A 21 -6.28 10.91 -11.39
C VAL A 21 -7.75 10.78 -11.76
N VAL A 22 -8.21 9.56 -12.09
CA VAL A 22 -9.62 9.30 -12.43
C VAL A 22 -10.53 9.62 -11.24
N PHE A 23 -10.26 9.06 -10.06
CA PHE A 23 -11.09 9.29 -8.87
C PHE A 23 -11.08 10.75 -8.43
N TYR A 24 -9.92 11.41 -8.43
CA TYR A 24 -9.81 12.82 -8.10
C TYR A 24 -10.58 13.72 -9.08
N SER A 25 -10.57 13.37 -10.38
CA SER A 25 -11.35 14.05 -11.40
C SER A 25 -12.85 13.82 -11.24
N LEU A 26 -13.26 12.58 -10.95
CA LEU A 26 -14.66 12.25 -10.68
C LEU A 26 -15.19 13.01 -9.45
N GLU A 27 -14.43 13.05 -8.37
CA GLU A 27 -14.78 13.85 -7.20
C GLU A 27 -14.91 15.35 -7.54
N PHE A 28 -14.07 15.87 -8.44
CA PHE A 28 -14.18 17.25 -8.89
C PHE A 28 -15.47 17.48 -9.70
N LEU A 29 -15.86 16.56 -10.55
CA LEU A 29 -17.06 16.67 -11.40
C LEU A 29 -18.37 16.49 -10.60
N LEU A 30 -18.36 15.57 -9.63
CA LEU A 30 -19.54 15.23 -8.82
C LEU A 30 -19.83 16.23 -7.69
N LYS A 31 -19.06 17.28 -7.57
CA LYS A 31 -18.89 18.17 -6.43
C LYS A 31 -19.95 19.23 -6.17
N LYS A 32 -21.19 19.01 -6.40
CA LYS A 32 -22.22 19.92 -5.85
C LYS A 32 -22.34 19.85 -4.31
N GLU A 33 -21.82 18.80 -3.67
CA GLU A 33 -22.08 18.46 -2.26
C GLU A 33 -20.89 18.66 -1.29
N PHE A 34 -19.67 18.87 -1.81
CA PHE A 34 -18.48 19.02 -0.96
C PHE A 34 -17.71 20.32 -1.30
N PRO A 35 -18.01 21.45 -0.67
CA PRO A 35 -17.29 22.71 -0.90
C PRO A 35 -15.91 22.67 -0.20
N PHE A 36 -14.92 22.09 -0.85
CA PHE A 36 -13.53 22.22 -0.41
C PHE A 36 -12.98 23.59 -0.76
N LYS A 37 -12.86 24.45 0.22
CA LYS A 37 -12.39 25.83 0.01
C LYS A 37 -10.95 25.93 -0.49
N ASN A 38 -10.07 24.97 -0.31
CA ASN A 38 -8.66 25.05 -0.72
C ASN A 38 -8.13 23.71 -1.27
N ARG A 39 -8.88 23.10 -2.20
CA ARG A 39 -8.57 21.80 -2.75
C ARG A 39 -7.17 21.65 -3.38
N PRO A 40 -6.67 22.61 -4.18
CA PRO A 40 -5.33 22.51 -4.73
C PRO A 40 -4.24 22.50 -3.65
N GLN A 41 -4.41 23.29 -2.61
CA GLN A 41 -3.49 23.33 -1.48
C GLN A 41 -3.51 22.01 -0.68
N HIS A 42 -4.70 21.44 -0.47
CA HIS A 42 -4.88 20.16 0.18
C HIS A 42 -4.20 19.03 -0.63
N PHE A 43 -4.45 18.97 -1.94
CA PHE A 43 -3.78 18.03 -2.83
C PHE A 43 -2.25 18.19 -2.78
N PHE A 44 -1.75 19.42 -2.84
CA PHE A 44 -0.32 19.68 -2.76
C PHE A 44 0.30 19.19 -1.43
N GLN A 45 -0.37 19.41 -0.32
CA GLN A 45 0.06 18.90 0.98
C GLN A 45 0.11 17.36 0.98
N ASN A 46 -0.91 16.69 0.44
CA ASN A 46 -0.94 15.24 0.33
C ASN A 46 0.16 14.71 -0.59
N ALA A 47 0.44 15.40 -1.71
CA ALA A 47 1.54 15.07 -2.60
C ALA A 47 2.92 15.21 -1.92
N LEU A 48 3.11 16.20 -1.04
CA LEU A 48 4.33 16.30 -0.24
C LEU A 48 4.49 15.12 0.72
N PHE A 49 3.42 14.67 1.38
CA PHE A 49 3.46 13.45 2.19
C PHE A 49 3.88 12.24 1.35
N GLN A 50 3.34 12.12 0.14
CA GLN A 50 3.72 11.04 -0.78
C GLN A 50 5.20 11.09 -1.18
N ILE A 51 5.76 12.27 -1.42
CA ILE A 51 7.19 12.42 -1.71
C ILE A 51 8.03 11.94 -0.51
N VAL A 52 7.70 12.36 0.70
CA VAL A 52 8.39 11.92 1.92
C VAL A 52 8.28 10.40 2.11
N PHE A 53 7.11 9.84 1.83
CA PHE A 53 6.85 8.42 1.86
C PHE A 53 7.71 7.65 0.84
N LEU A 54 7.79 8.14 -0.41
CA LEU A 54 8.63 7.55 -1.46
C LEU A 54 10.13 7.61 -1.12
N LEU A 55 10.61 8.73 -0.60
CA LEU A 55 12.00 8.85 -0.16
C LEU A 55 12.31 7.88 0.99
N GLY A 56 11.40 7.75 1.94
CA GLY A 56 11.51 6.74 3.00
C GLY A 56 11.55 5.32 2.44
N ASN A 57 10.75 5.03 1.41
CA ASN A 57 10.75 3.75 0.73
C ASN A 57 12.09 3.40 0.09
N ILE A 58 12.74 4.36 -0.54
CA ILE A 58 14.07 4.15 -1.12
C ILE A 58 15.07 3.74 -0.03
N LEU A 59 15.02 4.39 1.14
CA LEU A 59 15.88 4.04 2.27
C LEU A 59 15.61 2.61 2.81
N PHE A 60 14.35 2.22 2.88
CA PHE A 60 13.96 0.90 3.38
C PHE A 60 13.95 -0.20 2.32
N ALA A 61 14.02 0.15 1.02
CA ALA A 61 13.93 -0.82 -0.06
C ALA A 61 14.99 -1.93 0.05
N TYR A 62 16.23 -1.59 0.35
CA TYR A 62 17.30 -2.58 0.52
C TYR A 62 17.02 -3.54 1.67
N LEU A 63 16.53 -3.03 2.79
CA LEU A 63 16.17 -3.84 3.94
C LEU A 63 14.99 -4.77 3.62
N ILE A 64 13.97 -4.25 2.97
CA ILE A 64 12.78 -5.02 2.57
C ILE A 64 13.17 -6.14 1.60
N VAL A 65 13.94 -5.82 0.54
CA VAL A 65 14.42 -6.81 -0.42
C VAL A 65 15.29 -7.87 0.26
N PHE A 66 16.21 -7.47 1.14
CA PHE A 66 17.03 -8.39 1.92
C PHE A 66 16.15 -9.36 2.73
N VAL A 67 15.18 -8.85 3.47
CA VAL A 67 14.32 -9.67 4.32
C VAL A 67 13.42 -10.58 3.48
N ILE A 68 12.80 -10.08 2.41
CA ILE A 68 11.99 -10.92 1.49
C ILE A 68 12.84 -12.04 0.90
N THR A 69 14.03 -11.71 0.39
CA THR A 69 14.95 -12.70 -0.19
C THR A 69 15.35 -13.77 0.84
N TRP A 70 15.61 -13.35 2.08
CA TRP A 70 15.96 -14.29 3.16
C TRP A 70 14.79 -15.22 3.47
N PHE A 71 13.55 -14.72 3.58
CA PHE A 71 12.36 -15.55 3.79
C PHE A 71 12.14 -16.53 2.64
N THR A 72 12.25 -16.06 1.40
CA THR A 72 12.09 -16.89 0.20
C THR A 72 13.13 -18.01 0.14
N ASN A 73 14.42 -17.69 0.36
CA ASN A 73 15.50 -18.65 0.31
C ASN A 73 15.38 -19.72 1.41
N ASN A 74 14.85 -19.35 2.57
CA ASN A 74 14.62 -20.28 3.67
C ASN A 74 13.23 -20.93 3.63
N LYS A 75 12.43 -20.65 2.58
CA LYS A 75 11.06 -21.16 2.43
C LYS A 75 10.18 -20.89 3.65
N ILE A 76 10.32 -19.71 4.24
CA ILE A 76 9.55 -19.27 5.39
C ILE A 76 8.33 -18.50 4.88
N GLY A 77 7.14 -18.99 5.22
CA GLY A 77 5.86 -18.41 4.84
C GLY A 77 4.76 -19.45 4.86
N LEU A 78 3.53 -19.01 5.04
CA LEU A 78 2.39 -19.91 5.18
C LEU A 78 2.20 -20.82 3.95
N LEU A 79 2.40 -20.26 2.75
CA LEU A 79 2.20 -20.99 1.49
C LEU A 79 3.31 -21.99 1.18
N TYR A 80 4.46 -21.93 1.88
CA TYR A 80 5.50 -22.94 1.77
C TYR A 80 5.17 -24.23 2.53
N LEU A 81 4.26 -24.15 3.50
CA LEU A 81 3.84 -25.33 4.28
C LEU A 81 3.01 -26.32 3.45
N PHE A 82 2.48 -25.87 2.30
CA PHE A 82 1.60 -26.67 1.48
C PHE A 82 2.23 -26.99 0.13
N ASN A 83 2.23 -28.27 -0.23
CA ASN A 83 2.67 -28.72 -1.56
C ASN A 83 1.51 -28.61 -2.57
N ILE A 84 1.17 -27.37 -2.93
CA ILE A 84 0.08 -27.04 -3.86
C ILE A 84 0.65 -26.39 -5.13
N PRO A 85 -0.04 -26.50 -6.28
CA PRO A 85 0.37 -25.88 -7.54
C PRO A 85 0.55 -24.35 -7.41
N TYR A 86 1.50 -23.82 -8.17
CA TYR A 86 1.84 -22.38 -8.12
C TYR A 86 0.63 -21.45 -8.34
N TRP A 87 -0.24 -21.79 -9.28
CA TRP A 87 -1.44 -20.98 -9.55
C TRP A 87 -2.41 -20.93 -8.35
N VAL A 88 -2.49 -22.01 -7.55
CA VAL A 88 -3.27 -22.02 -6.30
C VAL A 88 -2.64 -21.10 -5.27
N LYS A 89 -1.30 -21.09 -5.18
CA LYS A 89 -0.59 -20.15 -4.30
C LYS A 89 -0.88 -18.70 -4.65
N LEU A 90 -0.89 -18.36 -5.95
CA LEU A 90 -1.23 -17.01 -6.40
C LEU A 90 -2.66 -16.60 -6.00
N VAL A 91 -3.63 -17.49 -6.18
CA VAL A 91 -5.03 -17.21 -5.79
C VAL A 91 -5.16 -17.05 -4.27
N LEU A 92 -4.45 -17.85 -3.49
CA LEU A 92 -4.48 -17.78 -2.03
C LEU A 92 -3.67 -16.61 -1.46
N ALA A 93 -2.64 -16.15 -2.17
CA ALA A 93 -1.82 -15.03 -1.73
C ALA A 93 -2.64 -13.73 -1.56
N VAL A 94 -3.60 -13.48 -2.46
CA VAL A 94 -4.43 -12.26 -2.42
C VAL A 94 -5.25 -12.17 -1.12
N PRO A 95 -6.11 -13.14 -0.77
CA PRO A 95 -6.89 -13.06 0.47
C PRO A 95 -6.01 -13.16 1.73
N LEU A 96 -4.87 -13.84 1.68
CA LEU A 96 -3.93 -13.88 2.80
C LEU A 96 -3.27 -12.51 3.00
N PHE A 97 -2.91 -11.83 1.92
CA PHE A 97 -2.39 -10.47 1.99
C PHE A 97 -3.44 -9.49 2.57
N ASP A 98 -4.68 -9.56 2.10
CA ASP A 98 -5.79 -8.76 2.65
C ASP A 98 -6.01 -9.03 4.14
N LEU A 99 -6.00 -10.30 4.54
CA LEU A 99 -6.18 -10.69 5.93
C LEU A 99 -5.06 -10.16 6.82
N THR A 100 -3.80 -10.29 6.39
CA THR A 100 -2.66 -9.76 7.14
C THR A 100 -2.70 -8.24 7.21
N THR A 101 -3.02 -7.56 6.12
CA THR A 101 -3.20 -6.11 6.06
C THR A 101 -4.28 -5.65 7.02
N TYR A 102 -5.44 -6.31 7.04
CA TYR A 102 -6.51 -6.03 7.99
C TYR A 102 -6.04 -6.12 9.46
N TRP A 103 -5.35 -7.21 9.82
CA TRP A 103 -4.88 -7.38 11.19
C TRP A 103 -3.80 -6.38 11.57
N PHE A 104 -2.90 -6.03 10.66
CA PHE A 104 -1.92 -4.96 10.88
C PHE A 104 -2.58 -3.62 11.08
N HIS A 105 -3.54 -3.25 10.24
CA HIS A 105 -4.30 -2.01 10.39
C HIS A 105 -5.01 -1.97 11.75
N ARG A 106 -5.68 -3.05 12.12
CA ARG A 106 -6.33 -3.16 13.42
C ARG A 106 -5.33 -3.05 14.58
N ALA A 107 -4.15 -3.66 14.47
CA ALA A 107 -3.08 -3.55 15.45
C ALA A 107 -2.52 -2.13 15.51
N ALA A 108 -2.39 -1.45 14.38
CA ALA A 108 -1.95 -0.06 14.30
C ALA A 108 -2.86 0.89 15.08
N HIS A 109 -4.17 0.61 15.14
CA HIS A 109 -5.11 1.35 15.97
C HIS A 109 -5.09 0.98 17.47
N LYS A 110 -4.49 -0.16 17.83
CA LYS A 110 -4.50 -0.67 19.22
C LYS A 110 -3.16 -0.49 19.92
N ILE A 111 -2.06 -0.58 19.20
CA ILE A 111 -0.71 -0.53 19.75
C ILE A 111 -0.20 0.93 19.74
N PRO A 112 0.03 1.57 20.91
CA PRO A 112 0.36 2.99 20.97
C PRO A 112 1.62 3.39 20.19
N VAL A 113 2.63 2.53 20.13
CA VAL A 113 3.87 2.80 19.37
C VAL A 113 3.58 2.81 17.87
N VAL A 114 2.81 1.86 17.37
CA VAL A 114 2.45 1.78 15.95
C VAL A 114 1.51 2.91 15.57
N TRP A 115 0.56 3.25 16.44
CA TRP A 115 -0.35 4.37 16.26
C TRP A 115 0.37 5.70 16.04
N ARG A 116 1.53 5.93 16.67
CA ARG A 116 2.30 7.16 16.47
C ARG A 116 2.67 7.40 15.01
N PHE A 117 2.90 6.33 14.23
CA PHE A 117 3.19 6.40 12.81
C PHE A 117 1.88 6.40 12.00
N HIS A 118 0.97 5.50 12.31
CA HIS A 118 -0.28 5.31 11.59
C HIS A 118 -1.23 6.51 11.66
N ARG A 119 -1.20 7.30 12.74
CA ARG A 119 -2.00 8.52 12.85
C ARG A 119 -1.71 9.56 11.76
N VAL A 120 -0.58 9.48 11.05
CA VAL A 120 -0.28 10.35 9.90
C VAL A 120 -1.28 10.08 8.77
N HIS A 121 -1.59 8.82 8.51
CA HIS A 121 -2.64 8.43 7.58
C HIS A 121 -4.01 8.99 7.99
N HIS A 122 -4.31 9.00 9.28
CA HIS A 122 -5.55 9.56 9.84
C HIS A 122 -5.52 11.06 10.16
N SER A 123 -4.46 11.78 9.80
CA SER A 123 -4.32 13.20 10.09
C SER A 123 -5.10 14.11 9.16
N ASP A 124 -5.72 13.57 8.13
CA ASP A 124 -6.51 14.33 7.19
C ASP A 124 -7.89 14.67 7.77
N THR A 125 -8.20 15.95 7.81
CA THR A 125 -9.50 16.44 8.30
C THR A 125 -10.52 16.60 7.18
N THR A 126 -10.09 16.50 5.92
CA THR A 126 -10.92 16.71 4.74
C THR A 126 -10.62 15.60 3.74
N LEU A 127 -11.38 14.51 3.82
CA LEU A 127 -11.13 13.32 3.01
C LEU A 127 -11.48 13.54 1.53
N ASP A 128 -10.51 13.27 0.67
CA ASP A 128 -10.68 13.10 -0.77
C ASP A 128 -9.75 12.00 -1.29
N SER A 129 -9.77 11.71 -2.60
CA SER A 129 -8.91 10.66 -3.18
C SER A 129 -7.42 10.90 -2.96
N SER A 130 -6.99 12.16 -2.75
CA SER A 130 -5.58 12.46 -2.45
C SER A 130 -5.17 12.11 -1.03
N SER A 131 -6.11 11.92 -0.11
CA SER A 131 -5.85 11.53 1.29
C SER A 131 -5.15 10.17 1.38
N TYR A 132 -5.32 9.30 0.39
CA TYR A 132 -4.59 8.03 0.25
C TYR A 132 -3.06 8.22 0.23
N MET A 133 -2.58 9.37 -0.24
CA MET A 133 -1.16 9.69 -0.32
C MET A 133 -0.50 9.92 1.05
N ARG A 134 -1.29 10.11 2.12
CA ARG A 134 -0.74 10.32 3.46
C ARG A 134 -0.30 9.00 4.07
N GLY A 135 0.98 8.90 4.34
CA GLY A 135 1.57 7.76 5.02
C GLY A 135 2.89 8.12 5.69
N HIS A 136 3.21 7.46 6.79
CA HIS A 136 4.52 7.60 7.40
C HIS A 136 5.48 6.57 6.77
N PRO A 137 6.73 6.94 6.40
CA PRO A 137 7.66 6.01 5.74
C PRO A 137 7.88 4.68 6.48
N VAL A 138 7.84 4.69 7.81
CA VAL A 138 7.96 3.47 8.63
C VAL A 138 6.81 2.49 8.41
N GLU A 139 5.64 2.94 8.00
CA GLU A 139 4.49 2.06 7.76
C GLU A 139 4.73 1.03 6.67
N ILE A 140 5.52 1.37 5.66
CA ILE A 140 5.89 0.44 4.60
C ILE A 140 6.56 -0.80 5.14
N PHE A 141 7.44 -0.64 6.11
CA PHE A 141 8.11 -1.78 6.72
C PHE A 141 7.10 -2.75 7.37
N PHE A 142 6.05 -2.22 7.98
CA PHE A 142 5.01 -3.05 8.59
C PHE A 142 4.05 -3.63 7.54
N TRP A 143 3.56 -2.81 6.59
CA TRP A 143 2.56 -3.25 5.62
C TRP A 143 3.12 -4.23 4.59
N PHE A 144 4.24 -3.89 3.95
CA PHE A 144 4.82 -4.69 2.87
C PHE A 144 5.88 -5.68 3.36
N GLY A 145 6.59 -5.38 4.44
CA GLY A 145 7.58 -6.28 5.00
C GLY A 145 6.91 -7.47 5.67
N VAL A 146 6.33 -7.26 6.83
CA VAL A 146 5.85 -8.37 7.69
C VAL A 146 4.62 -9.05 7.11
N GLY A 147 3.67 -8.30 6.54
CA GLY A 147 2.46 -8.88 5.95
C GLY A 147 2.75 -9.84 4.81
N ASN A 148 3.59 -9.44 3.86
CA ASN A 148 3.98 -10.29 2.74
C ASN A 148 4.80 -11.51 3.17
N MET A 149 5.68 -11.35 4.15
CA MET A 149 6.51 -12.45 4.66
C MET A 149 5.66 -13.54 5.31
N VAL A 150 4.65 -13.16 6.09
CA VAL A 150 3.78 -14.13 6.77
C VAL A 150 2.87 -14.83 5.76
N ALA A 151 2.37 -14.11 4.77
CA ALA A 151 1.40 -14.66 3.83
C ALA A 151 2.05 -15.49 2.72
N CYS A 152 3.10 -15.01 2.10
CA CYS A 152 3.61 -15.60 0.86
C CYS A 152 5.01 -16.18 0.99
N GLY A 153 5.82 -15.66 1.90
CA GLY A 153 7.22 -16.05 1.99
C GLY A 153 8.07 -15.47 0.89
#